data_16063ac4ae8956cc91dad0d5f9529d3e
#
_entry.id   16063ac4ae8956cc91dad0d5f9529d3e
#
_cell.length_a   1.000
_cell.length_b   1.000
_cell.length_c   1.000
_cell.angle_alpha   90.00
_cell.angle_beta   90.00
_cell.angle_gamma   90.00
#
_symmetry.space_group_name_H-M   'P 1'
#
loop_
_entity.id
_entity.type
_entity.pdbx_description
1 polymer ?
#
loop_
_entity_poly.entity_id
_entity_poly.type
_entity_poly.pdbx_seq_one_letter_code
_entity_poly.pdbx_strand_id
1 'polypeptide(L)'
;MAKLYKTVLSIAGSDTIGGAGIQADIKTCCSIGTYAMTVITALTAQNTMGVKSVLATPALMVKQQLDAVMADVKPDAIKIGMIPDADCANVIADFLEENLPFNVVVDPVMVATSGDSLSSDPAVDVLKKRILPFASVVTPNIPEAKALTGLEIFGIADMKAAAVKIMNDYNSASVLVKGGHLIDDDNVLLRDYIIAHDKQNCTFTHRSLVRK
;
A
#
# COMPACT_ATOMS: atom_id res chain seq x y z
N MET A 1 8.84 -29.51 4.40
CA MET A 1 7.40 -29.77 4.25
C MET A 1 6.83 -28.83 3.21
N ALA A 2 5.92 -29.29 2.35
CA ALA A 2 5.23 -28.39 1.43
C ALA A 2 4.32 -27.45 2.24
N LYS A 3 4.37 -26.14 1.98
CA LYS A 3 3.44 -25.20 2.61
C LYS A 3 2.01 -25.54 2.20
N LEU A 4 1.14 -25.77 3.18
CA LEU A 4 -0.28 -26.08 2.94
C LEU A 4 -1.05 -24.86 2.39
N TYR A 5 -0.62 -23.65 2.79
CA TYR A 5 -1.21 -22.37 2.39
C TYR A 5 -0.13 -21.43 1.85
N LYS A 6 -0.52 -20.56 0.91
CA LYS A 6 0.29 -19.41 0.55
C LYS A 6 0.30 -18.40 1.70
N THR A 7 1.44 -17.75 1.91
CA THR A 7 1.66 -16.86 3.04
C THR A 7 1.87 -15.43 2.56
N VAL A 8 1.24 -14.48 3.23
CA VAL A 8 1.36 -13.04 2.95
C VAL A 8 1.82 -12.32 4.21
N LEU A 9 2.87 -11.51 4.09
CA LEU A 9 3.31 -10.62 5.16
C LEU A 9 2.73 -9.22 4.90
N SER A 10 1.85 -8.75 5.78
CA SER A 10 1.38 -7.37 5.79
C SER A 10 2.23 -6.53 6.74
N ILE A 11 2.87 -5.49 6.21
CA ILE A 11 3.65 -4.48 6.93
C ILE A 11 2.85 -3.19 6.89
N ALA A 12 2.10 -2.87 7.94
CA ALA A 12 1.18 -1.73 7.94
C ALA A 12 0.77 -1.31 9.35
N GLY A 13 0.08 -0.18 9.45
CA GLY A 13 -0.54 0.27 10.68
C GLY A 13 -1.74 -0.59 11.10
N SER A 14 -2.10 -0.52 12.37
CA SER A 14 -3.26 -1.19 12.97
C SER A 14 -4.44 -0.22 13.02
N ASP A 15 -5.59 -0.60 12.42
CA ASP A 15 -6.84 0.15 12.47
C ASP A 15 -7.79 -0.42 13.54
N THR A 16 -8.17 0.41 14.52
CA THR A 16 -8.99 0.01 15.67
C THR A 16 -10.32 -0.62 15.29
N ILE A 17 -10.99 -0.13 14.23
CA ILE A 17 -12.29 -0.69 13.79
C ILE A 17 -12.16 -1.73 12.67
N GLY A 18 -10.94 -1.94 12.20
CA GLY A 18 -10.62 -3.03 11.28
C GLY A 18 -11.12 -2.85 9.85
N GLY A 19 -11.33 -1.61 9.40
CA GLY A 19 -11.72 -1.28 8.02
C GLY A 19 -10.53 -1.06 7.09
N ALA A 20 -9.35 -0.85 7.66
CA ALA A 20 -8.09 -0.63 6.96
C ALA A 20 -6.93 -1.37 7.66
N GLY A 21 -5.69 -1.05 7.28
CA GLY A 21 -4.48 -1.56 7.92
C GLY A 21 -4.38 -3.08 7.96
N ILE A 22 -3.60 -3.59 8.91
CA ILE A 22 -3.37 -5.04 9.05
C ILE A 22 -4.65 -5.84 9.26
N GLN A 23 -5.68 -5.26 9.89
CA GLN A 23 -6.94 -5.96 10.14
C GLN A 23 -7.72 -6.21 8.84
N ALA A 24 -7.76 -5.24 7.93
CA ALA A 24 -8.35 -5.42 6.61
C ALA A 24 -7.54 -6.42 5.78
N ASP A 25 -6.21 -6.35 5.85
CA ASP A 25 -5.32 -7.26 5.15
C ASP A 25 -5.50 -8.71 5.62
N ILE A 26 -5.56 -8.95 6.95
CA ILE A 26 -5.84 -10.28 7.53
C ILE A 26 -7.19 -10.82 7.04
N LYS A 27 -8.26 -10.01 7.13
CA LYS A 27 -9.60 -10.41 6.67
C LYS A 27 -9.59 -10.78 5.19
N THR A 28 -8.92 -9.99 4.36
CA THR A 28 -8.79 -10.25 2.93
C THR A 28 -8.02 -11.54 2.67
N CYS A 29 -6.87 -11.73 3.28
CA CYS A 29 -6.07 -12.94 3.16
C CYS A 29 -6.87 -14.19 3.57
N CYS A 30 -7.56 -14.13 4.71
CA CYS A 30 -8.41 -15.22 5.16
C CYS A 30 -9.53 -15.54 4.17
N SER A 31 -10.16 -14.50 3.59
CA SER A 31 -11.27 -14.69 2.65
C SER A 31 -10.86 -15.36 1.33
N ILE A 32 -9.60 -15.20 0.92
CA ILE A 32 -9.03 -15.81 -0.29
C ILE A 32 -8.21 -17.07 -0.01
N GLY A 33 -8.23 -17.57 1.24
CA GLY A 33 -7.58 -18.82 1.60
C GLY A 33 -6.06 -18.74 1.73
N THR A 34 -5.50 -17.57 2.06
CA THR A 34 -4.08 -17.38 2.35
C THR A 34 -3.84 -17.18 3.84
N TYR A 35 -2.62 -17.47 4.31
CA TYR A 35 -2.22 -17.23 5.69
C TYR A 35 -1.56 -15.85 5.82
N ALA A 36 -2.13 -14.97 6.64
CA ALA A 36 -1.60 -13.64 6.89
C ALA A 36 -0.66 -13.63 8.10
N MET A 37 0.52 -13.04 7.91
CA MET A 37 1.44 -12.64 8.96
C MET A 37 1.51 -11.10 8.98
N THR A 38 1.87 -10.50 10.11
CA THR A 38 1.84 -9.04 10.24
C THR A 38 3.09 -8.49 10.91
N VAL A 39 3.50 -7.31 10.43
CA VAL A 39 4.44 -6.39 11.09
C VAL A 39 3.71 -5.06 11.29
N ILE A 40 3.55 -4.65 12.53
CA ILE A 40 2.79 -3.46 12.88
C ILE A 40 3.73 -2.25 12.89
N THR A 41 3.48 -1.30 12.00
CA THR A 41 4.26 -0.06 11.89
C THR A 41 3.75 1.06 12.79
N ALA A 42 2.46 1.06 13.14
CA ALA A 42 1.85 2.01 14.04
C ALA A 42 0.55 1.46 14.63
N LEU A 43 0.17 1.93 15.80
CA LEU A 43 -1.18 1.79 16.35
C LEU A 43 -1.96 3.08 16.09
N THR A 44 -3.20 2.97 15.64
CA THR A 44 -4.09 4.13 15.51
C THR A 44 -5.27 4.03 16.45
N ALA A 45 -5.70 5.15 17.03
CA ALA A 45 -7.02 5.32 17.60
C ALA A 45 -7.91 5.94 16.51
N GLN A 46 -8.63 5.10 15.79
CA GLN A 46 -9.33 5.46 14.55
C GLN A 46 -10.75 4.93 14.57
N ASN A 47 -11.66 5.66 13.93
CA ASN A 47 -13.03 5.23 13.65
C ASN A 47 -13.49 5.75 12.28
N THR A 48 -14.77 5.55 11.92
CA THR A 48 -15.32 5.99 10.62
C THR A 48 -15.35 7.51 10.44
N MET A 49 -15.10 8.28 11.51
CA MET A 49 -15.09 9.74 11.48
C MET A 49 -13.67 10.32 11.31
N GLY A 50 -12.62 9.49 11.48
CA GLY A 50 -11.23 9.93 11.32
C GLY A 50 -10.26 9.28 12.29
N VAL A 51 -9.01 9.74 12.22
CA VAL A 51 -7.89 9.29 13.06
C VAL A 51 -7.69 10.29 14.20
N LYS A 52 -7.86 9.81 15.44
CA LYS A 52 -7.71 10.65 16.65
C LYS A 52 -6.26 10.72 17.14
N SER A 53 -5.53 9.61 17.01
CA SER A 53 -4.11 9.55 17.37
C SER A 53 -3.40 8.43 16.64
N VAL A 54 -2.09 8.60 16.47
CA VAL A 54 -1.18 7.61 15.89
C VAL A 54 -0.01 7.44 16.84
N LEU A 55 0.31 6.20 17.18
CA LEU A 55 1.51 5.84 17.92
C LEU A 55 2.40 5.01 16.98
N ALA A 56 3.48 5.61 16.51
CA ALA A 56 4.48 4.89 15.71
C ALA A 56 5.10 3.75 16.52
N THR A 57 5.26 2.59 15.91
CA THR A 57 6.04 1.50 16.48
C THR A 57 7.52 1.86 16.39
N PRO A 58 8.30 1.79 17.48
CA PRO A 58 9.74 2.06 17.40
C PRO A 58 10.42 1.24 16.32
N ALA A 59 11.30 1.84 15.53
CA ALA A 59 12.00 1.21 14.40
C ALA A 59 12.67 -0.13 14.78
N LEU A 60 13.29 -0.18 15.98
CA LEU A 60 13.86 -1.43 16.51
C LEU A 60 12.81 -2.54 16.65
N MET A 61 11.60 -2.20 17.12
CA MET A 61 10.52 -3.19 17.24
C MET A 61 10.00 -3.64 15.87
N VAL A 62 9.93 -2.74 14.88
CA VAL A 62 9.59 -3.11 13.50
C VAL A 62 10.61 -4.11 12.96
N LYS A 63 11.92 -3.83 13.16
CA LYS A 63 12.99 -4.76 12.80
C LYS A 63 12.83 -6.12 13.47
N GLN A 64 12.59 -6.14 14.77
CA GLN A 64 12.45 -7.39 15.54
C GLN A 64 11.24 -8.21 15.07
N GLN A 65 10.13 -7.56 14.69
CA GLN A 65 8.98 -8.26 14.10
C GLN A 65 9.34 -8.88 12.74
N LEU A 66 10.05 -8.15 11.88
CA LEU A 66 10.54 -8.68 10.58
C LEU A 66 11.47 -9.87 10.80
N ASP A 67 12.46 -9.74 11.68
CA ASP A 67 13.42 -10.80 12.00
C ASP A 67 12.70 -12.06 12.52
N ALA A 68 11.72 -11.90 13.41
CA ALA A 68 10.97 -13.01 13.98
C ALA A 68 10.16 -13.78 12.91
N VAL A 69 9.51 -13.05 12.00
CA VAL A 69 8.77 -13.68 10.88
C VAL A 69 9.73 -14.42 9.97
N MET A 70 10.82 -13.77 9.55
CA MET A 70 11.76 -14.35 8.59
C MET A 70 12.55 -15.53 9.12
N ALA A 71 12.75 -15.60 10.44
CA ALA A 71 13.42 -16.73 11.09
C ALA A 71 12.58 -18.02 11.05
N ASP A 72 11.26 -17.92 10.93
CA ASP A 72 10.34 -19.05 10.95
C ASP A 72 9.67 -19.30 9.59
N VAL A 73 9.00 -18.28 9.04
CA VAL A 73 8.19 -18.44 7.81
C VAL A 73 8.57 -17.38 6.77
N LYS A 74 9.22 -17.82 5.69
CA LYS A 74 9.44 -16.96 4.52
C LYS A 74 8.11 -16.66 3.80
N PRO A 75 7.66 -15.40 3.67
CA PRO A 75 6.42 -15.06 2.98
C PRO A 75 6.50 -15.34 1.48
N ASP A 76 5.37 -15.76 0.86
CA ASP A 76 5.26 -15.89 -0.58
C ASP A 76 4.98 -14.54 -1.25
N ALA A 77 4.41 -13.57 -0.51
CA ALA A 77 4.18 -12.20 -0.94
C ALA A 77 4.25 -11.23 0.26
N ILE A 78 4.56 -9.99 -0.02
CA ILE A 78 4.61 -8.90 0.96
C ILE A 78 3.66 -7.78 0.52
N LYS A 79 2.85 -7.28 1.44
CA LYS A 79 2.10 -6.04 1.25
C LYS A 79 2.63 -4.99 2.22
N ILE A 80 2.95 -3.82 1.70
CA ILE A 80 3.37 -2.66 2.48
C ILE A 80 2.26 -1.62 2.40
N GLY A 81 1.82 -1.11 3.56
CA GLY A 81 0.84 -0.04 3.67
C GLY A 81 1.42 1.18 4.38
N MET A 82 0.72 1.67 5.40
CA MET A 82 1.12 2.86 6.17
C MET A 82 2.50 2.72 6.81
N ILE A 83 3.37 3.71 6.58
CA ILE A 83 4.69 3.87 7.20
C ILE A 83 4.72 5.24 7.87
N PRO A 84 4.79 5.34 9.22
CA PRO A 84 4.58 6.60 9.93
C PRO A 84 5.74 7.59 9.83
N ASP A 85 6.98 7.10 9.86
CA ASP A 85 8.18 7.92 9.93
C ASP A 85 9.36 7.35 9.14
N ALA A 86 10.42 8.14 9.01
CA ALA A 86 11.60 7.78 8.24
C ALA A 86 12.40 6.63 8.85
N ASP A 87 12.42 6.48 10.16
CA ASP A 87 13.17 5.41 10.81
C ASP A 87 12.52 4.06 10.53
N CYS A 88 11.19 4.00 10.60
CA CYS A 88 10.42 2.82 10.19
C CYS A 88 10.62 2.54 8.69
N ALA A 89 10.56 3.58 7.85
CA ALA A 89 10.74 3.43 6.40
C ALA A 89 12.13 2.88 6.06
N ASN A 90 13.18 3.35 6.73
CA ASN A 90 14.54 2.86 6.52
C ASN A 90 14.69 1.39 6.92
N VAL A 91 14.13 0.97 8.05
CA VAL A 91 14.14 -0.45 8.48
C VAL A 91 13.44 -1.34 7.44
N ILE A 92 12.32 -0.90 6.90
CA ILE A 92 11.61 -1.67 5.85
C ILE A 92 12.45 -1.70 4.55
N ALA A 93 13.08 -0.60 4.18
CA ALA A 93 13.94 -0.53 3.01
C ALA A 93 15.17 -1.46 3.14
N ASP A 94 15.87 -1.41 4.29
CA ASP A 94 16.98 -2.31 4.60
C ASP A 94 16.55 -3.78 4.48
N PHE A 95 15.39 -4.11 5.04
CA PHE A 95 14.80 -5.45 4.95
C PHE A 95 14.57 -5.89 3.49
N LEU A 96 14.05 -5.01 2.62
CA LEU A 96 13.83 -5.32 1.21
C LEU A 96 15.15 -5.49 0.46
N GLU A 97 16.14 -4.64 0.72
CA GLU A 97 17.48 -4.69 0.13
C GLU A 97 18.23 -5.97 0.52
N GLU A 98 18.14 -6.39 1.78
CA GLU A 98 18.79 -7.60 2.29
C GLU A 98 18.16 -8.91 1.79
N ASN A 99 16.83 -8.93 1.63
CA ASN A 99 16.09 -10.16 1.32
C ASN A 99 15.68 -10.29 -0.15
N LEU A 100 15.69 -9.22 -0.94
CA LEU A 100 15.31 -9.16 -2.37
C LEU A 100 14.02 -9.97 -2.64
N PRO A 101 12.91 -9.69 -1.95
CA PRO A 101 11.71 -10.48 -2.06
C PRO A 101 11.02 -10.30 -3.41
N PHE A 102 10.34 -11.36 -3.86
CA PHE A 102 9.41 -11.29 -5.00
C PHE A 102 8.00 -10.97 -4.50
N ASN A 103 7.12 -10.49 -5.40
CA ASN A 103 5.70 -10.24 -5.12
C ASN A 103 5.48 -9.21 -3.98
N VAL A 104 6.08 -8.04 -4.13
CA VAL A 104 5.89 -6.91 -3.22
C VAL A 104 4.79 -6.00 -3.76
N VAL A 105 3.72 -5.81 -2.99
CA VAL A 105 2.66 -4.83 -3.26
C VAL A 105 2.84 -3.65 -2.32
N VAL A 106 2.95 -2.45 -2.87
CA VAL A 106 3.08 -1.22 -2.08
C VAL A 106 1.84 -0.35 -2.26
N ASP A 107 1.07 -0.19 -1.20
CA ASP A 107 0.00 0.81 -1.10
C ASP A 107 0.60 2.06 -0.45
N PRO A 108 0.86 3.14 -1.23
CA PRO A 108 1.65 4.28 -0.76
C PRO A 108 0.80 5.22 0.10
N VAL A 109 0.34 4.71 1.24
CA VAL A 109 -0.57 5.44 2.14
C VAL A 109 0.15 6.64 2.74
N MET A 110 -0.28 7.85 2.35
CA MET A 110 0.26 9.13 2.84
C MET A 110 -0.73 9.84 3.76
N VAL A 111 -2.02 9.73 3.43
CA VAL A 111 -3.11 10.44 4.11
C VAL A 111 -4.27 9.49 4.35
N ALA A 112 -4.91 9.59 5.51
CA ALA A 112 -6.15 8.85 5.79
C ALA A 112 -7.29 9.34 4.87
N THR A 113 -8.32 8.51 4.71
CA THR A 113 -9.54 8.92 3.97
C THR A 113 -10.21 10.16 4.58
N SER A 114 -10.00 10.41 5.88
CA SER A 114 -10.44 11.60 6.61
C SER A 114 -9.61 12.86 6.30
N GLY A 115 -8.48 12.76 5.59
CA GLY A 115 -7.56 13.87 5.30
C GLY A 115 -6.41 14.01 6.29
N ASP A 116 -6.37 13.19 7.34
CA ASP A 116 -5.27 13.22 8.33
C ASP A 116 -3.98 12.66 7.74
N SER A 117 -2.85 13.36 7.95
CA SER A 117 -1.53 12.86 7.53
C SER A 117 -1.16 11.60 8.33
N LEU A 118 -0.81 10.54 7.63
CA LEU A 118 -0.42 9.24 8.20
C LEU A 118 1.07 8.94 8.07
N SER A 119 1.76 9.65 7.17
CA SER A 119 3.20 9.50 6.92
C SER A 119 3.88 10.84 6.94
N SER A 120 5.09 10.92 7.48
CA SER A 120 5.91 12.13 7.44
C SER A 120 6.55 12.32 6.06
N ASP A 121 6.85 13.58 5.67
CA ASP A 121 7.54 13.86 4.41
C ASP A 121 8.87 13.08 4.26
N PRO A 122 9.72 12.96 5.31
CA PRO A 122 10.92 12.14 5.22
C PRO A 122 10.62 10.64 4.99
N ALA A 123 9.52 10.10 5.54
CA ALA A 123 9.11 8.72 5.28
C ALA A 123 8.70 8.53 3.81
N VAL A 124 7.99 9.49 3.24
CA VAL A 124 7.59 9.49 1.82
C VAL A 124 8.83 9.54 0.91
N ASP A 125 9.86 10.29 1.30
CA ASP A 125 11.11 10.35 0.55
C ASP A 125 11.85 9.00 0.53
N VAL A 126 11.92 8.29 1.67
CA VAL A 126 12.48 6.93 1.74
C VAL A 126 11.63 5.96 0.95
N LEU A 127 10.29 6.02 1.09
CA LEU A 127 9.36 5.23 0.31
C LEU A 127 9.65 5.34 -1.20
N LYS A 128 9.73 6.56 -1.71
CA LYS A 128 10.00 6.84 -3.13
C LYS A 128 11.35 6.29 -3.61
N LYS A 129 12.40 6.51 -2.82
CA LYS A 129 13.78 6.23 -3.25
C LYS A 129 14.21 4.78 -3.03
N ARG A 130 13.70 4.12 -1.97
CA ARG A 130 14.22 2.84 -1.51
C ARG A 130 13.20 1.71 -1.47
N ILE A 131 11.90 2.00 -1.38
CA ILE A 131 10.85 0.96 -1.26
C ILE A 131 10.14 0.72 -2.58
N LEU A 132 9.70 1.79 -3.27
CA LEU A 132 8.99 1.66 -4.55
C LEU A 132 9.77 0.90 -5.64
N PRO A 133 11.13 0.98 -5.72
CA PRO A 133 11.89 0.19 -6.70
C PRO A 133 11.74 -1.34 -6.54
N PHE A 134 11.35 -1.83 -5.36
CA PHE A 134 11.09 -3.24 -5.11
C PHE A 134 9.65 -3.66 -5.42
N ALA A 135 8.77 -2.70 -5.71
CA ALA A 135 7.35 -2.99 -5.90
C ALA A 135 7.08 -3.75 -7.19
N SER A 136 6.50 -4.94 -7.07
CA SER A 136 5.86 -5.63 -8.20
C SER A 136 4.59 -4.89 -8.63
N VAL A 137 3.87 -4.33 -7.65
CA VAL A 137 2.67 -3.50 -7.90
C VAL A 137 2.64 -2.33 -6.92
N VAL A 138 2.44 -1.11 -7.42
CA VAL A 138 2.10 0.06 -6.61
C VAL A 138 0.62 0.38 -6.79
N THR A 139 -0.11 0.63 -5.68
CA THR A 139 -1.58 0.81 -5.71
C THR A 139 -2.04 2.18 -5.21
N PRO A 140 -1.62 3.30 -5.83
CA PRO A 140 -1.99 4.63 -5.37
C PRO A 140 -3.46 4.95 -5.66
N ASN A 141 -4.11 5.66 -4.75
CA ASN A 141 -5.34 6.39 -5.06
C ASN A 141 -5.01 7.69 -5.83
N ILE A 142 -6.03 8.47 -6.25
CA ILE A 142 -5.82 9.71 -7.02
C ILE A 142 -4.97 10.73 -6.27
N PRO A 143 -5.24 11.08 -4.99
CA PRO A 143 -4.37 11.96 -4.21
C PRO A 143 -2.92 11.48 -4.10
N GLU A 144 -2.72 10.20 -3.86
CA GLU A 144 -1.39 9.56 -3.78
C GLU A 144 -0.66 9.60 -5.12
N ALA A 145 -1.36 9.30 -6.23
CA ALA A 145 -0.81 9.39 -7.57
C ALA A 145 -0.38 10.83 -7.93
N LYS A 146 -1.19 11.84 -7.55
CA LYS A 146 -0.81 13.26 -7.66
C LYS A 146 0.46 13.57 -6.85
N ALA A 147 0.54 13.13 -5.60
CA ALA A 147 1.69 13.36 -4.72
C ALA A 147 2.97 12.67 -5.24
N LEU A 148 2.83 11.50 -5.87
CA LEU A 148 3.95 10.77 -6.45
C LEU A 148 4.45 11.40 -7.76
N THR A 149 3.56 11.98 -8.58
CA THR A 149 3.87 12.41 -9.95
C THR A 149 3.95 13.91 -10.14
N GLY A 150 3.27 14.68 -9.28
CA GLY A 150 3.05 16.10 -9.48
C GLY A 150 2.03 16.43 -10.59
N LEU A 151 1.35 15.42 -11.16
CA LEU A 151 0.37 15.60 -12.22
C LEU A 151 -1.03 15.85 -11.65
N GLU A 152 -1.82 16.69 -12.30
CA GLU A 152 -3.25 16.76 -12.07
C GLU A 152 -3.95 15.58 -12.77
N ILE A 153 -4.96 15.01 -12.09
CA ILE A 153 -5.67 13.81 -12.57
C ILE A 153 -7.18 14.10 -12.51
N PHE A 154 -7.80 14.19 -13.67
CA PHE A 154 -9.23 14.46 -13.84
C PHE A 154 -9.98 13.33 -14.51
N GLY A 155 -9.28 12.37 -15.13
CA GLY A 155 -9.89 11.28 -15.85
C GLY A 155 -8.94 10.12 -16.13
N ILE A 156 -9.43 9.11 -16.86
CA ILE A 156 -8.68 7.88 -17.15
C ILE A 156 -7.39 8.15 -17.93
N ALA A 157 -7.40 9.12 -18.85
CA ALA A 157 -6.19 9.48 -19.62
C ALA A 157 -5.07 9.97 -18.68
N ASP A 158 -5.43 10.78 -17.67
CA ASP A 158 -4.48 11.30 -16.69
C ASP A 158 -4.02 10.19 -15.72
N MET A 159 -4.93 9.28 -15.32
CA MET A 159 -4.56 8.09 -14.54
C MET A 159 -3.52 7.25 -15.27
N LYS A 160 -3.70 7.06 -16.59
CA LYS A 160 -2.71 6.37 -17.44
C LYS A 160 -1.37 7.08 -17.44
N ALA A 161 -1.36 8.39 -17.65
CA ALA A 161 -0.13 9.20 -17.64
C ALA A 161 0.58 9.11 -16.28
N ALA A 162 -0.18 9.21 -15.18
CA ALA A 162 0.35 9.09 -13.84
C ALA A 162 0.94 7.69 -13.57
N ALA A 163 0.25 6.62 -13.99
CA ALA A 163 0.74 5.26 -13.83
C ALA A 163 2.05 5.03 -14.58
N VAL A 164 2.14 5.47 -15.85
CA VAL A 164 3.37 5.41 -16.63
C VAL A 164 4.51 6.18 -15.97
N LYS A 165 4.21 7.38 -15.45
CA LYS A 165 5.21 8.19 -14.77
C LYS A 165 5.71 7.53 -13.50
N ILE A 166 4.84 6.95 -12.66
CA ILE A 166 5.21 6.21 -11.45
C ILE A 166 6.12 5.03 -11.81
N MET A 167 5.76 4.24 -12.83
CA MET A 167 6.60 3.12 -13.27
C MET A 167 8.01 3.57 -13.67
N ASN A 168 8.11 4.65 -14.43
CA ASN A 168 9.39 5.15 -14.94
C ASN A 168 10.23 5.81 -13.84
N ASP A 169 9.62 6.67 -13.01
CA ASP A 169 10.32 7.44 -11.98
C ASP A 169 10.83 6.55 -10.84
N TYR A 170 10.07 5.49 -10.51
CA TYR A 170 10.38 4.63 -9.36
C TYR A 170 10.75 3.19 -9.73
N ASN A 171 10.87 2.89 -11.03
CA ASN A 171 11.25 1.56 -11.53
C ASN A 171 10.35 0.42 -11.00
N SER A 172 9.07 0.69 -10.74
CA SER A 172 8.12 -0.33 -10.30
C SER A 172 7.61 -1.16 -11.48
N ALA A 173 7.37 -2.47 -11.26
CA ALA A 173 7.01 -3.38 -12.35
C ALA A 173 5.60 -3.14 -12.89
N SER A 174 4.65 -2.71 -12.04
CA SER A 174 3.30 -2.34 -12.44
C SER A 174 2.67 -1.32 -11.50
N VAL A 175 1.64 -0.63 -11.96
CA VAL A 175 0.90 0.37 -11.16
C VAL A 175 -0.59 0.19 -11.39
N LEU A 176 -1.34 0.14 -10.28
CA LEU A 176 -2.80 0.17 -10.24
C LEU A 176 -3.26 1.50 -9.64
N VAL A 177 -3.70 2.45 -10.45
CA VAL A 177 -4.29 3.70 -9.96
C VAL A 177 -5.75 3.47 -9.60
N LYS A 178 -6.09 3.68 -8.31
CA LYS A 178 -7.46 3.51 -7.79
C LYS A 178 -8.28 4.77 -8.07
N GLY A 179 -9.34 4.65 -8.88
CA GLY A 179 -10.16 5.77 -9.35
C GLY A 179 -11.28 6.21 -8.42
N GLY A 180 -11.38 5.67 -7.21
CA GLY A 180 -12.48 5.95 -6.26
C GLY A 180 -12.63 7.40 -5.80
N HIS A 181 -11.71 8.29 -6.16
CA HIS A 181 -11.75 9.72 -5.87
C HIS A 181 -12.04 10.57 -7.12
N LEU A 182 -12.32 9.97 -8.28
CA LEU A 182 -12.80 10.70 -9.44
C LEU A 182 -14.28 11.01 -9.24
N ILE A 183 -14.62 12.29 -9.35
CA ILE A 183 -16.00 12.75 -9.37
C ILE A 183 -16.45 12.63 -10.84
N ASP A 184 -17.27 11.62 -11.14
CA ASP A 184 -17.95 11.51 -12.43
C ASP A 184 -19.40 11.91 -12.23
N ASP A 185 -19.99 12.70 -13.13
CA ASP A 185 -21.32 13.27 -12.97
C ASP A 185 -22.42 12.19 -12.82
N ASP A 186 -22.15 10.96 -13.23
CA ASP A 186 -23.10 9.84 -13.13
C ASP A 186 -22.92 8.94 -11.89
N ASN A 187 -21.91 9.13 -11.05
CA ASN A 187 -21.68 8.52 -9.71
C ASN A 187 -21.91 7.00 -9.55
N VAL A 188 -21.99 6.23 -10.61
CA VAL A 188 -22.40 4.82 -10.58
C VAL A 188 -21.24 3.85 -10.78
N LEU A 189 -20.17 4.29 -11.45
CA LEU A 189 -19.06 3.43 -11.83
C LEU A 189 -17.72 4.02 -11.39
N LEU A 190 -17.01 3.29 -10.52
CA LEU A 190 -15.61 3.54 -10.23
C LEU A 190 -14.74 2.84 -11.27
N ARG A 191 -13.66 3.50 -11.69
CA ARG A 191 -12.72 2.96 -12.67
C ARG A 191 -11.32 2.96 -12.11
N ASP A 192 -10.73 1.78 -12.04
CA ASP A 192 -9.32 1.62 -11.70
C ASP A 192 -8.52 1.35 -12.97
N TYR A 193 -7.31 1.84 -13.03
CA TYR A 193 -6.43 1.68 -14.17
C TYR A 193 -5.14 0.97 -13.78
N ILE A 194 -4.83 -0.17 -14.41
CA ILE A 194 -3.58 -0.91 -14.23
C ILE A 194 -2.73 -0.87 -15.49
N ILE A 195 -1.43 -0.72 -15.32
CA ILE A 195 -0.41 -0.88 -16.36
C ILE A 195 0.74 -1.73 -15.81
N ALA A 196 1.33 -2.57 -16.67
CA ALA A 196 2.52 -3.36 -16.38
C ALA A 196 3.57 -3.21 -17.47
N HIS A 197 4.82 -3.60 -17.21
CA HIS A 197 5.94 -3.48 -18.15
C HIS A 197 5.73 -4.23 -19.47
N ASP A 198 4.94 -5.30 -19.50
CA ASP A 198 4.57 -6.02 -20.71
C ASP A 198 3.59 -5.23 -21.61
N LYS A 199 3.27 -3.99 -21.25
CA LYS A 199 2.34 -3.07 -21.92
C LYS A 199 0.89 -3.59 -22.00
N GLN A 200 0.53 -4.58 -21.21
CA GLN A 200 -0.87 -4.94 -21.03
C GLN A 200 -1.54 -3.89 -20.17
N ASN A 201 -2.44 -3.13 -20.79
CA ASN A 201 -3.22 -2.10 -20.11
C ASN A 201 -4.64 -2.63 -19.88
N CYS A 202 -5.12 -2.58 -18.66
CA CYS A 202 -6.49 -2.94 -18.33
C CYS A 202 -7.16 -1.80 -17.56
N THR A 203 -8.40 -1.51 -17.91
CA THR A 203 -9.29 -0.65 -17.10
C THR A 203 -10.30 -1.56 -16.42
N PHE A 204 -10.31 -1.53 -15.09
CA PHE A 204 -11.34 -2.22 -14.32
C PHE A 204 -12.46 -1.24 -13.99
N THR A 205 -13.69 -1.65 -14.24
CA THR A 205 -14.88 -0.87 -13.91
C THR A 205 -15.72 -1.66 -12.93
N HIS A 206 -16.03 -1.06 -11.79
CA HIS A 206 -16.89 -1.66 -10.79
C HIS A 206 -17.91 -0.65 -10.27
N ARG A 207 -19.04 -1.14 -9.76
CA ARG A 207 -20.03 -0.26 -9.13
C ARG A 207 -19.54 0.19 -7.76
N SER A 208 -19.59 1.49 -7.54
CA SER A 208 -19.47 2.02 -6.19
C SER A 208 -20.69 1.55 -5.38
N LEU A 209 -20.46 0.83 -4.29
CA LEU A 209 -21.42 0.76 -3.21
C LEU A 209 -21.37 2.11 -2.49
N VAL A 210 -22.15 3.07 -2.98
CA VAL A 210 -22.29 4.37 -2.31
C VAL A 210 -22.85 4.10 -0.93
N ARG A 211 -22.00 4.21 0.08
CA ARG A 211 -22.47 4.41 1.45
C ARG A 211 -22.89 5.87 1.57
N LYS A 212 -24.20 6.09 1.70
CA LYS A 212 -24.72 7.36 2.22
C LYS A 212 -24.26 7.54 3.66
#